data_3791ecd130b248d2dc4d71080bcfdd40
#
_entry.id   3791ecd130b248d2dc4d71080bcfdd40
#
_cell.length_a   1.000
_cell.length_b   1.000
_cell.length_c   1.000
_cell.angle_alpha   90.00
_cell.angle_beta   90.00
_cell.angle_gamma   90.00
#
_symmetry.space_group_name_H-M   'P 1'
#
loop_
_entity.id
_entity.type
_entity.pdbx_description
1 polymer ?
#
loop_
_entity_poly.entity_id
_entity_poly.type
_entity_poly.pdbx_seq_one_letter_code
_entity_poly.pdbx_strand_id
1 'polypeptide(L)'
;MHFTRKLSLAVILSTVAAAVSAADIKVSSLDELQTAINSATPGAHIIVVDGVYDATNPIVISQKGTAHKPVVISAENIGGAEISGAIGFLLKSNAAYVTIEGFKFTHATGIEEHGGGEMIGAGASHCRYTRNIFELSGKSRGYYLMISGDDTEIDHNSFQNKFTIGQMIIIHGPSTNLMAQRTWIHQNIFTNFPDAHGNNCSSIQIGVSGRSLSPAHALVENNLFIRCRGENENICNKSCDNIYRFNTFEDNCSELSLRHGDRNIVYANFFLGTDGLRMFGKNDKIFSNYFEDCHRGIHIGNGDGVVPASKLTSHDRPDGMQIAFNTIVNCTNSVMMLARRNGLGATNIIFKNNIVAGGKNLVAIEGAMTHSVVKNNLFWGNTNGVGEYASGFIFEDPKLKRDANGEFHLQKRSPAINHASGGFSYVKVDMDDQKRGWWKKDIGADEFSTKIPKNRILTVAEVGPFAP
;
A
#
# COMPACT_ATOMS: atom_id res chain seq x y z
N MET A 1 -34.23 -58.05 -42.17
CA MET A 1 -32.87 -57.79 -41.76
C MET A 1 -32.91 -56.98 -40.44
N HIS A 2 -32.70 -57.63 -39.30
CA HIS A 2 -32.69 -57.00 -38.01
C HIS A 2 -31.21 -56.65 -37.63
N PHE A 3 -30.89 -55.36 -37.46
CA PHE A 3 -29.64 -54.96 -36.92
C PHE A 3 -29.79 -54.69 -35.41
N THR A 4 -29.22 -55.56 -34.61
CA THR A 4 -29.08 -55.39 -33.16
C THR A 4 -27.81 -54.55 -32.87
N ARG A 5 -27.94 -53.29 -32.34
CA ARG A 5 -26.85 -52.51 -31.80
C ARG A 5 -26.53 -52.97 -30.37
N LYS A 6 -25.34 -53.46 -30.15
CA LYS A 6 -24.78 -53.71 -28.82
C LYS A 6 -24.33 -52.40 -28.23
N LEU A 7 -24.92 -51.97 -27.11
CA LEU A 7 -24.46 -50.84 -26.29
C LEU A 7 -23.36 -51.35 -25.34
N SER A 8 -22.13 -50.89 -25.52
CA SER A 8 -21.06 -51.13 -24.57
C SER A 8 -21.10 -50.05 -23.51
N LEU A 9 -21.39 -50.41 -22.27
CA LEU A 9 -21.36 -49.53 -21.10
C LEU A 9 -19.91 -49.47 -20.61
N ALA A 10 -19.23 -48.34 -20.85
CA ALA A 10 -17.91 -48.05 -20.25
C ALA A 10 -18.14 -47.51 -18.84
N VAL A 11 -17.79 -48.29 -17.83
CA VAL A 11 -17.76 -47.83 -16.43
C VAL A 11 -16.47 -47.04 -16.24
N ILE A 12 -16.57 -45.72 -16.13
CA ILE A 12 -15.47 -44.84 -15.72
C ILE A 12 -15.37 -44.94 -14.20
N LEU A 13 -14.39 -45.69 -13.68
CA LEU A 13 -14.01 -45.63 -12.26
C LEU A 13 -13.24 -44.31 -12.03
N SER A 14 -13.93 -43.30 -11.51
CA SER A 14 -13.26 -42.12 -10.95
C SER A 14 -12.67 -42.51 -9.59
N THR A 15 -11.36 -42.73 -9.54
CA THR A 15 -10.63 -42.82 -8.28
C THR A 15 -10.60 -41.42 -7.67
N VAL A 16 -11.45 -41.17 -6.68
CA VAL A 16 -11.30 -40.02 -5.77
C VAL A 16 -10.06 -40.31 -4.92
N ALA A 17 -8.94 -39.72 -5.30
CA ALA A 17 -7.77 -39.69 -4.42
C ALA A 17 -8.15 -38.85 -3.20
N ALA A 18 -8.38 -39.51 -2.07
CA ALA A 18 -8.49 -38.79 -0.79
C ALA A 18 -7.19 -38.04 -0.57
N ALA A 19 -7.25 -36.73 -0.50
CA ALA A 19 -6.13 -35.90 -0.09
C ALA A 19 -5.81 -36.27 1.37
N VAL A 20 -4.76 -37.05 1.59
CA VAL A 20 -4.20 -37.26 2.93
C VAL A 20 -3.62 -35.90 3.32
N SER A 21 -4.25 -35.22 4.27
CA SER A 21 -3.66 -34.07 4.95
C SER A 21 -2.40 -34.59 5.66
N ALA A 22 -1.28 -33.92 5.46
CA ALA A 22 -0.10 -34.21 6.27
C ALA A 22 -0.49 -33.94 7.74
N ALA A 23 -0.06 -34.84 8.65
CA ALA A 23 -0.31 -34.63 10.08
C ALA A 23 0.44 -33.36 10.54
N ASP A 24 -0.21 -32.57 11.40
CA ASP A 24 0.41 -31.41 12.03
C ASP A 24 1.65 -31.83 12.82
N ILE A 25 2.76 -31.09 12.65
CA ILE A 25 4.03 -31.31 13.34
C ILE A 25 4.14 -30.25 14.42
N LYS A 26 3.87 -30.61 15.69
CA LYS A 26 4.08 -29.70 16.82
C LYS A 26 5.53 -29.70 17.27
N VAL A 27 6.09 -28.50 17.51
CA VAL A 27 7.46 -28.26 17.94
C VAL A 27 7.50 -27.29 19.11
N SER A 28 8.47 -27.49 20.03
CA SER A 28 8.60 -26.74 21.27
C SER A 28 10.01 -26.13 21.48
N SER A 29 10.87 -26.25 20.47
CA SER A 29 12.21 -25.64 20.47
C SER A 29 12.60 -25.18 19.05
N LEU A 30 13.59 -24.28 18.95
CA LEU A 30 14.12 -23.83 17.66
C LEU A 30 14.82 -24.93 16.88
N ASP A 31 15.47 -25.87 17.58
CA ASP A 31 16.14 -27.03 16.96
C ASP A 31 15.12 -27.99 16.34
N GLU A 32 14.02 -28.27 17.05
CA GLU A 32 12.90 -29.04 16.52
C GLU A 32 12.24 -28.30 15.32
N LEU A 33 12.04 -26.99 15.44
CA LEU A 33 11.50 -26.17 14.37
C LEU A 33 12.38 -26.25 13.12
N GLN A 34 13.69 -26.01 13.24
CA GLN A 34 14.61 -26.08 12.10
C GLN A 34 14.66 -27.48 11.49
N THR A 35 14.62 -28.53 12.33
CA THR A 35 14.56 -29.92 11.87
C THR A 35 13.30 -30.24 11.11
N ALA A 36 12.14 -29.80 11.62
CA ALA A 36 10.85 -29.96 10.96
C ALA A 36 10.81 -29.18 9.62
N ILE A 37 11.31 -27.93 9.61
CA ILE A 37 11.46 -27.14 8.38
C ILE A 37 12.31 -27.89 7.36
N ASN A 38 13.48 -28.39 7.74
CA ASN A 38 14.41 -29.06 6.83
C ASN A 38 13.81 -30.31 6.16
N SER A 39 12.87 -30.97 6.83
CA SER A 39 12.18 -32.18 6.33
C SER A 39 10.83 -31.88 5.69
N ALA A 40 10.38 -30.62 5.69
CA ALA A 40 9.06 -30.24 5.21
C ALA A 40 8.90 -30.49 3.71
N THR A 41 7.78 -31.11 3.36
CA THR A 41 7.33 -31.39 1.98
C THR A 41 6.07 -30.57 1.67
N PRO A 42 5.65 -30.44 0.40
CA PRO A 42 4.44 -29.72 0.06
C PRO A 42 3.22 -30.15 0.86
N GLY A 43 2.59 -29.22 1.57
CA GLY A 43 1.45 -29.43 2.46
C GLY A 43 1.83 -29.72 3.92
N ALA A 44 3.11 -29.66 4.29
CA ALA A 44 3.52 -29.74 5.70
C ALA A 44 2.97 -28.54 6.49
N HIS A 45 2.45 -28.82 7.69
CA HIS A 45 2.03 -27.83 8.66
C HIS A 45 2.83 -28.01 9.94
N ILE A 46 3.66 -27.01 10.27
CA ILE A 46 4.53 -27.02 11.46
C ILE A 46 3.94 -25.99 12.44
N ILE A 47 3.56 -26.48 13.63
CA ILE A 47 2.94 -25.65 14.67
C ILE A 47 3.95 -25.47 15.81
N VAL A 48 4.31 -24.22 16.05
CA VAL A 48 5.18 -23.83 17.17
C VAL A 48 4.28 -23.56 18.37
N VAL A 49 4.45 -24.33 19.46
CA VAL A 49 3.65 -24.16 20.68
C VAL A 49 3.95 -22.80 21.32
N ASP A 50 3.02 -22.31 22.13
CA ASP A 50 3.17 -21.04 22.82
C ASP A 50 4.42 -21.02 23.70
N GLY A 51 5.19 -19.93 23.65
CA GLY A 51 6.45 -19.77 24.37
C GLY A 51 7.30 -18.63 23.84
N VAL A 52 8.42 -18.38 24.48
CA VAL A 52 9.44 -17.41 24.03
C VAL A 52 10.66 -18.16 23.54
N TYR A 53 11.05 -17.90 22.29
CA TYR A 53 12.13 -18.57 21.58
C TYR A 53 13.24 -17.58 21.26
N ASP A 54 14.39 -17.70 21.92
CA ASP A 54 15.55 -16.82 21.77
C ASP A 54 16.41 -17.25 20.57
N ALA A 55 16.16 -16.65 19.42
CA ALA A 55 16.84 -16.98 18.17
C ALA A 55 18.19 -16.24 18.05
N THR A 56 19.29 -16.95 18.25
CA THR A 56 20.64 -16.43 18.06
C THR A 56 21.13 -16.52 16.62
N ASN A 57 20.54 -17.40 15.83
CA ASN A 57 20.83 -17.62 14.41
C ASN A 57 19.52 -17.53 13.60
N PRO A 58 19.58 -17.21 12.28
CA PRO A 58 18.42 -17.20 11.43
C PRO A 58 17.72 -18.56 11.38
N ILE A 59 16.39 -18.55 11.45
CA ILE A 59 15.56 -19.73 11.13
C ILE A 59 15.45 -19.79 9.61
N VAL A 60 16.17 -20.74 9.00
CA VAL A 60 16.37 -20.78 7.55
C VAL A 60 15.33 -21.65 6.85
N ILE A 61 14.71 -21.11 5.83
CA ILE A 61 13.70 -21.80 5.01
C ILE A 61 14.16 -21.83 3.55
N SER A 62 14.29 -23.04 2.99
CA SER A 62 14.60 -23.27 1.56
C SER A 62 13.60 -24.22 0.90
N GLN A 63 12.53 -24.56 1.59
CA GLN A 63 11.53 -25.54 1.20
C GLN A 63 10.59 -24.96 0.16
N LYS A 64 9.97 -25.86 -0.62
CA LYS A 64 8.98 -25.52 -1.63
C LYS A 64 7.67 -26.22 -1.33
N GLY A 65 6.64 -25.43 -1.12
CA GLY A 65 5.27 -25.89 -1.25
C GLY A 65 4.78 -25.81 -2.70
N THR A 66 3.48 -25.84 -2.87
CA THR A 66 2.77 -25.54 -4.11
C THR A 66 1.57 -24.65 -3.82
N ALA A 67 0.94 -24.06 -4.84
CA ALA A 67 -0.24 -23.23 -4.64
C ALA A 67 -1.40 -23.94 -3.90
N HIS A 68 -1.54 -25.26 -4.07
CA HIS A 68 -2.57 -26.05 -3.40
C HIS A 68 -2.09 -26.76 -2.13
N LYS A 69 -0.79 -26.79 -1.91
CA LYS A 69 -0.13 -27.45 -0.75
C LYS A 69 1.05 -26.60 -0.30
N PRO A 70 0.80 -25.41 0.27
CA PRO A 70 1.90 -24.58 0.83
C PRO A 70 2.55 -25.30 2.00
N VAL A 71 3.76 -24.92 2.34
CA VAL A 71 4.39 -25.23 3.63
C VAL A 71 3.95 -24.13 4.59
N VAL A 72 3.25 -24.51 5.66
CA VAL A 72 2.76 -23.57 6.67
C VAL A 72 3.58 -23.74 7.95
N ILE A 73 4.08 -22.64 8.47
CA ILE A 73 4.75 -22.56 9.76
C ILE A 73 3.95 -21.56 10.59
N SER A 74 3.23 -22.04 11.60
CA SER A 74 2.33 -21.21 12.39
C SER A 74 2.66 -21.26 13.89
N ALA A 75 2.34 -20.18 14.60
CA ALA A 75 2.17 -20.25 16.04
C ALA A 75 0.92 -21.06 16.39
N GLU A 76 0.90 -21.71 17.54
CA GLU A 76 -0.29 -22.43 18.04
C GLU A 76 -1.46 -21.46 18.29
N ASN A 77 -1.18 -20.31 18.89
CA ASN A 77 -2.11 -19.20 19.05
C ASN A 77 -1.50 -17.91 18.49
N ILE A 78 -2.31 -17.02 17.90
CA ILE A 78 -1.82 -15.74 17.38
C ILE A 78 -1.13 -14.95 18.49
N GLY A 79 0.16 -14.67 18.29
CA GLY A 79 1.04 -13.99 19.24
C GLY A 79 1.54 -14.87 20.39
N GLY A 80 1.15 -16.15 20.45
CA GLY A 80 1.56 -17.06 21.53
C GLY A 80 3.00 -17.55 21.41
N ALA A 81 3.47 -17.78 20.19
CA ALA A 81 4.88 -18.08 19.93
C ALA A 81 5.64 -16.77 19.64
N GLU A 82 6.51 -16.36 20.56
CA GLU A 82 7.35 -15.17 20.45
C GLU A 82 8.76 -15.52 19.99
N ILE A 83 9.21 -14.97 18.85
CA ILE A 83 10.60 -15.06 18.40
C ILE A 83 11.33 -13.82 18.90
N SER A 84 12.23 -14.01 19.84
CA SER A 84 13.14 -13.01 20.43
C SER A 84 14.59 -13.22 19.99
N GLY A 85 15.54 -12.46 20.54
CA GLY A 85 16.97 -12.63 20.29
C GLY A 85 17.54 -11.75 19.18
N ALA A 86 18.33 -12.33 18.30
CA ALA A 86 19.11 -11.57 17.33
C ALA A 86 18.45 -11.40 15.96
N ILE A 87 17.69 -12.40 15.48
CA ILE A 87 17.15 -12.43 14.11
C ILE A 87 16.00 -13.45 14.01
N GLY A 88 15.09 -13.27 13.05
CA GLY A 88 13.96 -14.17 12.80
C GLY A 88 14.13 -15.09 11.60
N PHE A 89 13.09 -15.20 10.76
CA PHE A 89 13.07 -16.10 9.62
C PHE A 89 13.83 -15.54 8.41
N LEU A 90 14.58 -16.41 7.74
CA LEU A 90 15.26 -16.14 6.49
C LEU A 90 14.78 -17.10 5.40
N LEU A 91 13.91 -16.62 4.51
CA LEU A 91 13.48 -17.37 3.33
C LEU A 91 14.51 -17.21 2.22
N LYS A 92 15.20 -18.30 1.89
CA LYS A 92 16.27 -18.34 0.87
C LYS A 92 15.70 -18.33 -0.54
N SER A 93 16.54 -18.13 -1.54
CA SER A 93 16.18 -18.06 -2.97
C SER A 93 15.38 -19.26 -3.50
N ASN A 94 15.43 -20.40 -2.82
CA ASN A 94 14.66 -21.58 -3.21
C ASN A 94 13.28 -21.67 -2.56
N ALA A 95 12.99 -20.87 -1.53
CA ALA A 95 11.71 -20.93 -0.85
C ALA A 95 10.56 -20.52 -1.79
N ALA A 96 9.51 -21.33 -1.80
CA ALA A 96 8.31 -21.01 -2.59
C ALA A 96 7.06 -21.56 -1.92
N TYR A 97 5.96 -20.80 -1.98
CA TYR A 97 4.70 -21.18 -1.35
C TYR A 97 4.88 -21.56 0.14
N VAL A 98 5.51 -20.66 0.88
CA VAL A 98 5.74 -20.78 2.33
C VAL A 98 4.92 -19.70 3.03
N THR A 99 4.17 -20.11 4.07
CA THR A 99 3.39 -19.20 4.91
C THR A 99 3.97 -19.17 6.31
N ILE A 100 4.20 -17.96 6.84
CA ILE A 100 4.59 -17.69 8.24
C ILE A 100 3.39 -17.00 8.92
N GLU A 101 2.82 -17.64 9.94
CA GLU A 101 1.53 -17.22 10.48
C GLU A 101 1.51 -17.14 12.00
N GLY A 102 0.93 -16.06 12.53
CA GLY A 102 0.53 -15.95 13.93
C GLY A 102 1.64 -15.70 14.94
N PHE A 103 2.88 -15.47 14.51
CA PHE A 103 4.01 -15.21 15.41
C PHE A 103 4.00 -13.79 15.98
N LYS A 104 4.61 -13.63 17.16
CA LYS A 104 5.06 -12.34 17.67
C LYS A 104 6.58 -12.25 17.51
N PHE A 105 7.05 -11.20 16.82
CA PHE A 105 8.46 -10.93 16.60
C PHE A 105 8.91 -9.76 17.46
N THR A 106 9.88 -10.03 18.37
CA THR A 106 10.47 -9.03 19.26
C THR A 106 12.00 -9.01 19.19
N HIS A 107 12.59 -9.86 18.35
CA HIS A 107 14.04 -9.92 18.14
C HIS A 107 14.62 -8.60 17.61
N ALA A 108 15.94 -8.49 17.53
CA ALA A 108 16.59 -7.32 16.97
C ALA A 108 16.27 -7.13 15.47
N THR A 109 16.44 -5.91 14.98
CA THR A 109 16.17 -5.57 13.56
C THR A 109 17.22 -6.10 12.57
N GLY A 110 18.01 -7.10 12.95
CA GLY A 110 19.03 -7.74 12.13
C GLY A 110 20.42 -7.16 12.31
N ILE A 111 21.41 -7.92 11.89
CA ILE A 111 22.80 -7.51 11.80
C ILE A 111 23.05 -6.75 10.50
N GLU A 112 24.04 -5.84 10.50
CA GLU A 112 24.32 -4.90 9.41
C GLU A 112 24.43 -5.55 8.01
N GLU A 113 24.86 -6.82 7.93
CA GLU A 113 25.02 -7.54 6.66
C GLU A 113 23.70 -8.02 6.02
N HIS A 114 22.62 -8.16 6.80
CA HIS A 114 21.34 -8.69 6.32
C HIS A 114 20.18 -7.69 6.34
N GLY A 115 20.32 -6.56 7.00
CA GLY A 115 19.44 -5.39 6.90
C GLY A 115 18.03 -5.53 7.49
N GLY A 116 17.50 -6.73 7.66
CA GLY A 116 16.12 -6.96 8.09
C GLY A 116 15.99 -7.96 9.23
N GLY A 117 14.96 -7.79 10.06
CA GLY A 117 14.59 -8.74 11.09
C GLY A 117 14.06 -10.03 10.47
N GLU A 118 13.10 -9.87 9.58
CA GLU A 118 12.56 -10.93 8.72
C GLU A 118 12.97 -10.68 7.27
N MET A 119 13.27 -11.76 6.53
CA MET A 119 13.76 -11.62 5.16
C MET A 119 13.14 -12.62 4.20
N ILE A 120 12.66 -12.09 3.05
CA ILE A 120 12.29 -12.88 1.88
C ILE A 120 13.33 -12.60 0.80
N GLY A 121 14.23 -13.57 0.60
CA GLY A 121 15.40 -13.44 -0.27
C GLY A 121 15.05 -13.36 -1.75
N ALA A 122 15.97 -12.82 -2.53
CA ALA A 122 15.87 -12.79 -3.99
C ALA A 122 15.78 -14.23 -4.53
N GLY A 123 14.78 -14.45 -5.42
CA GLY A 123 14.49 -15.79 -5.96
C GLY A 123 13.48 -16.61 -5.15
N ALA A 124 13.15 -16.22 -3.91
CA ALA A 124 11.97 -16.73 -3.23
C ALA A 124 10.70 -16.23 -3.94
N SER A 125 9.61 -17.00 -3.86
CA SER A 125 8.36 -16.60 -4.53
C SER A 125 7.12 -17.17 -3.86
N HIS A 126 5.99 -16.45 -4.01
CA HIS A 126 4.70 -16.88 -3.46
C HIS A 126 4.76 -17.16 -1.95
N CYS A 127 5.59 -16.39 -1.23
CA CYS A 127 5.70 -16.49 0.22
C CYS A 127 4.73 -15.52 0.89
N ARG A 128 4.22 -15.89 2.08
CA ARG A 128 3.22 -15.12 2.80
C ARG A 128 3.60 -14.96 4.27
N TYR A 129 3.45 -13.72 4.77
CA TYR A 129 3.42 -13.42 6.19
C TYR A 129 2.03 -12.95 6.56
N THR A 130 1.35 -13.68 7.43
CA THR A 130 -0.03 -13.36 7.80
C THR A 130 -0.26 -13.46 9.31
N ARG A 131 -1.11 -12.59 9.85
CA ARG A 131 -1.52 -12.60 11.26
C ARG A 131 -0.38 -12.49 12.27
N ASN A 132 0.78 -11.95 11.86
CA ASN A 132 1.93 -11.77 12.75
C ASN A 132 1.90 -10.40 13.43
N ILE A 133 2.57 -10.31 14.57
CA ILE A 133 2.79 -9.08 15.35
C ILE A 133 4.28 -8.74 15.28
N PHE A 134 4.63 -7.65 14.59
CA PHE A 134 5.99 -7.14 14.48
C PHE A 134 6.19 -5.99 15.47
N GLU A 135 7.00 -6.20 16.47
CA GLU A 135 7.42 -5.23 17.48
C GLU A 135 8.91 -5.39 17.75
N LEU A 136 9.72 -5.37 16.68
CA LEU A 136 11.12 -5.69 16.79
C LEU A 136 11.87 -4.70 17.67
N SER A 137 12.68 -5.25 18.56
CA SER A 137 13.61 -4.48 19.37
C SER A 137 14.84 -4.13 18.54
N GLY A 138 15.55 -3.09 18.92
CA GLY A 138 16.81 -2.77 18.27
C GLY A 138 17.21 -1.34 18.56
N LYS A 139 18.51 -1.15 18.80
CA LYS A 139 19.11 0.18 19.00
C LYS A 139 19.77 0.70 17.73
N SER A 140 19.82 -0.13 16.67
CA SER A 140 20.47 0.18 15.39
C SER A 140 19.46 0.35 14.26
N ARG A 141 19.94 0.77 13.11
CA ARG A 141 19.16 0.85 11.86
C ARG A 141 18.77 -0.56 11.43
N GLY A 142 17.51 -0.73 10.99
CA GLY A 142 17.07 -2.01 10.46
C GLY A 142 15.59 -2.01 10.10
N TYR A 143 15.23 -2.95 9.26
CA TYR A 143 13.87 -3.14 8.77
C TYR A 143 13.15 -4.18 9.63
N TYR A 144 11.83 -4.08 9.74
CA TYR A 144 11.06 -5.18 10.30
C TYR A 144 11.00 -6.32 9.30
N LEU A 145 10.65 -6.03 8.06
CA LEU A 145 10.56 -7.03 6.99
C LEU A 145 11.24 -6.50 5.72
N MET A 146 12.17 -7.28 5.16
CA MET A 146 12.80 -7.01 3.87
C MET A 146 12.34 -8.02 2.82
N ILE A 147 11.85 -7.54 1.68
CA ILE A 147 11.29 -8.34 0.60
C ILE A 147 12.13 -8.15 -0.66
N SER A 148 12.68 -9.24 -1.18
CA SER A 148 13.37 -9.28 -2.48
C SER A 148 12.82 -10.38 -3.41
N GLY A 149 11.88 -11.19 -2.91
CA GLY A 149 11.22 -12.27 -3.65
C GLY A 149 9.94 -11.78 -4.33
N ASP A 150 9.57 -12.44 -5.42
CA ASP A 150 8.38 -12.15 -6.21
C ASP A 150 7.10 -12.73 -5.61
N ASP A 151 5.94 -12.18 -6.00
CA ASP A 151 4.63 -12.70 -5.64
C ASP A 151 4.45 -12.88 -4.11
N THR A 152 5.04 -11.97 -3.33
CA THR A 152 4.98 -12.00 -1.87
C THR A 152 3.67 -11.39 -1.38
N GLU A 153 2.99 -12.04 -0.43
CA GLU A 153 1.77 -11.57 0.22
C GLU A 153 2.03 -11.24 1.68
N ILE A 154 1.62 -10.05 2.12
CA ILE A 154 1.77 -9.54 3.49
C ILE A 154 0.40 -9.05 3.95
N ASP A 155 -0.26 -9.81 4.80
CA ASP A 155 -1.64 -9.50 5.17
C ASP A 155 -1.97 -9.77 6.63
N HIS A 156 -2.96 -9.05 7.14
CA HIS A 156 -3.44 -9.19 8.52
C HIS A 156 -2.34 -9.11 9.59
N ASN A 157 -1.22 -8.43 9.31
CA ASN A 157 -0.18 -8.26 10.32
C ASN A 157 -0.34 -6.94 11.07
N SER A 158 0.23 -6.87 12.27
CA SER A 158 0.46 -5.63 13.00
C SER A 158 1.95 -5.27 12.94
N PHE A 159 2.26 -4.08 12.41
CA PHE A 159 3.58 -3.46 12.45
C PHE A 159 3.53 -2.29 13.42
N GLN A 160 4.16 -2.41 14.57
CA GLN A 160 3.96 -1.47 15.67
C GLN A 160 5.23 -1.11 16.44
N ASN A 161 5.19 0.03 17.15
CA ASN A 161 6.19 0.43 18.15
C ASN A 161 7.62 0.49 17.60
N LYS A 162 7.82 1.07 16.40
CA LYS A 162 9.15 1.23 15.83
C LYS A 162 9.79 2.55 16.29
N PHE A 163 10.82 2.45 17.12
CA PHE A 163 11.54 3.60 17.70
C PHE A 163 12.94 3.80 17.14
N THR A 164 13.29 3.10 16.06
CA THR A 164 14.62 3.14 15.44
C THR A 164 14.55 3.54 13.97
N ILE A 165 15.66 4.02 13.43
CA ILE A 165 15.79 4.31 11.99
C ILE A 165 15.66 3.02 11.19
N GLY A 166 15.03 3.10 10.03
CA GLY A 166 14.75 1.99 9.11
C GLY A 166 13.25 1.82 8.90
N GLN A 167 12.86 1.29 7.77
CA GLN A 167 11.45 1.08 7.41
C GLN A 167 10.83 -0.08 8.21
N MET A 168 9.50 -0.08 8.36
CA MET A 168 8.82 -1.30 8.80
C MET A 168 8.88 -2.34 7.68
N ILE A 169 8.46 -1.99 6.46
CA ILE A 169 8.60 -2.87 5.29
C ILE A 169 9.45 -2.18 4.23
N ILE A 170 10.43 -2.89 3.69
CA ILE A 170 11.15 -2.46 2.50
C ILE A 170 11.09 -3.52 1.40
N ILE A 171 10.70 -3.08 0.19
CA ILE A 171 10.72 -3.93 -1.00
C ILE A 171 11.94 -3.56 -1.82
N HIS A 172 12.84 -4.51 -1.95
CA HIS A 172 14.00 -4.48 -2.83
C HIS A 172 13.73 -5.26 -4.12
N GLY A 173 14.72 -5.93 -4.64
CA GLY A 173 14.62 -6.78 -5.81
C GLY A 173 15.87 -7.63 -5.99
N PRO A 174 15.87 -8.48 -6.99
CA PRO A 174 16.92 -9.48 -7.19
C PRO A 174 18.27 -8.90 -7.62
N SER A 175 18.31 -7.62 -8.02
CA SER A 175 19.53 -6.95 -8.46
C SER A 175 19.51 -5.45 -8.14
N THR A 176 20.57 -4.74 -8.50
CA THR A 176 20.72 -3.31 -8.23
C THR A 176 19.76 -2.42 -9.05
N ASN A 177 19.19 -2.94 -10.13
CA ASN A 177 18.32 -2.19 -11.06
C ASN A 177 16.95 -2.82 -11.30
N LEU A 178 16.64 -3.96 -10.67
CA LEU A 178 15.36 -4.64 -10.80
C LEU A 178 14.64 -4.69 -9.46
N MET A 179 13.31 -4.55 -9.50
CA MET A 179 12.42 -4.67 -8.37
C MET A 179 11.88 -6.09 -8.23
N ALA A 180 11.60 -6.51 -6.98
CA ALA A 180 10.70 -7.62 -6.71
C ALA A 180 9.32 -7.31 -7.29
N GLN A 181 8.65 -8.33 -7.84
CA GLN A 181 7.43 -8.18 -8.60
C GLN A 181 6.20 -8.63 -7.83
N ARG A 182 5.10 -7.89 -7.98
CA ARG A 182 3.76 -8.28 -7.55
C ARG A 182 3.64 -8.56 -6.04
N THR A 183 4.36 -7.78 -5.23
CA THR A 183 4.13 -7.82 -3.78
C THR A 183 2.75 -7.27 -3.47
N TRP A 184 1.97 -8.00 -2.69
CA TRP A 184 0.63 -7.61 -2.24
C TRP A 184 0.60 -7.38 -0.74
N ILE A 185 0.33 -6.15 -0.32
CA ILE A 185 0.29 -5.73 1.09
C ILE A 185 -1.14 -5.28 1.40
N HIS A 186 -1.86 -6.04 2.24
CA HIS A 186 -3.26 -5.73 2.51
C HIS A 186 -3.72 -6.11 3.91
N GLN A 187 -4.75 -5.44 4.39
CA GLN A 187 -5.41 -5.70 5.69
C GLN A 187 -4.43 -5.67 6.88
N ASN A 188 -3.30 -4.96 6.75
CA ASN A 188 -2.37 -4.77 7.86
C ASN A 188 -2.69 -3.49 8.62
N ILE A 189 -2.27 -3.45 9.90
CA ILE A 189 -2.21 -2.23 10.68
C ILE A 189 -0.76 -1.81 10.89
N PHE A 190 -0.46 -0.53 10.59
CA PHE A 190 0.80 0.14 10.89
C PHE A 190 0.52 1.20 11.96
N THR A 191 1.20 1.14 13.08
CA THR A 191 0.89 2.05 14.17
C THR A 191 2.11 2.40 15.02
N ASN A 192 2.07 3.61 15.59
CA ASN A 192 3.04 4.08 16.57
C ASN A 192 4.49 4.02 16.06
N PHE A 193 4.74 4.71 14.94
CA PHE A 193 6.09 5.00 14.46
C PHE A 193 6.35 6.50 14.70
N PRO A 194 6.82 6.91 15.90
CA PRO A 194 7.10 8.30 16.20
C PRO A 194 8.25 8.83 15.35
N ASP A 195 8.42 10.16 15.33
CA ASP A 195 9.54 10.81 14.63
C ASP A 195 10.88 10.23 15.09
N ALA A 196 11.56 9.57 14.16
CA ALA A 196 12.86 8.94 14.40
C ALA A 196 14.03 9.89 14.12
N HIS A 197 13.74 11.19 13.85
CA HIS A 197 14.72 12.25 13.55
C HIS A 197 15.71 11.87 12.43
N GLY A 198 15.24 11.15 11.41
CA GLY A 198 16.10 10.70 10.31
C GLY A 198 15.35 10.36 9.03
N ASN A 199 16.10 10.19 7.97
CA ASN A 199 15.59 9.64 6.71
C ASN A 199 15.50 8.10 6.80
N ASN A 200 14.72 7.52 5.91
CA ASN A 200 14.48 6.07 5.83
C ASN A 200 13.69 5.52 7.03
N CYS A 201 12.63 6.22 7.41
CA CYS A 201 11.75 5.85 8.51
C CYS A 201 10.28 5.75 8.06
N SER A 202 10.05 5.37 6.81
CA SER A 202 8.70 5.14 6.28
C SER A 202 8.11 3.81 6.76
N SER A 203 6.80 3.73 6.87
CA SER A 203 6.11 2.47 7.18
C SER A 203 6.34 1.45 6.06
N ILE A 204 6.22 1.90 4.79
CA ILE A 204 6.51 1.06 3.62
C ILE A 204 7.41 1.84 2.66
N GLN A 205 8.50 1.22 2.22
CA GLN A 205 9.28 1.72 1.10
C GLN A 205 9.29 0.71 -0.04
N ILE A 206 8.96 1.15 -1.26
CA ILE A 206 8.97 0.31 -2.46
C ILE A 206 10.10 0.80 -3.37
N GLY A 207 11.22 0.09 -3.36
CA GLY A 207 12.40 0.39 -4.14
C GLY A 207 13.35 1.41 -3.51
N VAL A 208 14.38 1.69 -4.26
CA VAL A 208 15.40 2.71 -3.96
C VAL A 208 15.67 3.52 -5.23
N SER A 209 16.26 4.71 -5.11
CA SER A 209 16.46 5.63 -6.24
C SER A 209 17.12 4.97 -7.45
N GLY A 210 18.08 4.06 -7.26
CA GLY A 210 18.74 3.33 -8.34
C GLY A 210 17.83 2.37 -9.12
N ARG A 211 16.65 2.02 -8.57
CA ARG A 211 15.64 1.13 -9.18
C ARG A 211 14.40 1.89 -9.65
N SER A 212 14.42 3.21 -9.62
CA SER A 212 13.22 4.05 -9.81
C SER A 212 12.51 3.86 -11.15
N LEU A 213 13.20 3.38 -12.19
CA LEU A 213 12.60 3.09 -13.50
C LEU A 213 12.15 1.62 -13.66
N SER A 214 12.41 0.76 -12.67
CA SER A 214 11.94 -0.62 -12.70
C SER A 214 10.49 -0.70 -12.23
N PRO A 215 9.60 -1.41 -12.96
CA PRO A 215 8.27 -1.70 -12.47
C PRO A 215 8.35 -2.68 -11.29
N ALA A 216 7.49 -2.53 -10.29
CA ALA A 216 7.32 -3.49 -9.21
C ALA A 216 5.94 -4.16 -9.25
N HIS A 217 4.94 -3.50 -9.87
CA HIS A 217 3.55 -3.97 -9.90
C HIS A 217 3.02 -4.34 -8.52
N ALA A 218 3.49 -3.63 -7.48
CA ALA A 218 3.04 -3.85 -6.12
C ALA A 218 1.61 -3.31 -5.94
N LEU A 219 0.84 -4.03 -5.13
CA LEU A 219 -0.50 -3.63 -4.71
C LEU A 219 -0.52 -3.41 -3.20
N VAL A 220 -0.85 -2.19 -2.77
CA VAL A 220 -1.00 -1.82 -1.35
C VAL A 220 -2.44 -1.39 -1.15
N GLU A 221 -3.24 -2.21 -0.46
CA GLU A 221 -4.67 -1.95 -0.32
C GLU A 221 -5.24 -2.38 1.04
N ASN A 222 -6.32 -1.73 1.47
CA ASN A 222 -7.04 -2.08 2.69
C ASN A 222 -6.13 -2.10 3.94
N ASN A 223 -5.10 -1.25 4.00
CA ASN A 223 -4.25 -1.11 5.17
C ASN A 223 -4.63 0.13 5.98
N LEU A 224 -4.45 0.07 7.28
CA LEU A 224 -4.66 1.17 8.21
C LEU A 224 -3.33 1.67 8.75
N PHE A 225 -3.06 2.96 8.58
CA PHE A 225 -1.87 3.64 9.08
C PHE A 225 -2.27 4.68 10.12
N ILE A 226 -1.91 4.47 11.40
CA ILE A 226 -2.26 5.37 12.50
C ILE A 226 -0.99 5.83 13.23
N ARG A 227 -0.81 7.13 13.39
CA ARG A 227 0.34 7.74 14.09
C ARG A 227 1.69 7.25 13.59
N CYS A 228 1.80 7.07 12.26
CA CYS A 228 3.04 6.77 11.59
C CYS A 228 3.71 8.09 11.19
N ARG A 229 4.70 8.54 11.97
CA ARG A 229 5.37 9.84 11.88
C ARG A 229 6.88 9.73 11.78
N GLY A 230 7.40 8.56 11.42
CA GLY A 230 8.83 8.26 11.43
C GLY A 230 9.68 9.21 10.57
N GLU A 231 9.14 9.62 9.42
CA GLU A 231 9.68 10.69 8.55
C GLU A 231 8.54 11.35 7.77
N ASN A 232 8.85 12.26 6.85
CA ASN A 232 7.85 12.94 6.02
C ASN A 232 7.12 12.00 5.04
N GLU A 233 7.59 10.78 4.85
CA GLU A 233 7.05 9.80 3.90
C GLU A 233 6.51 8.57 4.65
N ASN A 234 5.20 8.43 4.80
CA ASN A 234 4.60 7.24 5.38
C ASN A 234 4.78 6.03 4.45
N ILE A 235 4.40 6.22 3.18
CA ILE A 235 4.77 5.30 2.10
C ILE A 235 5.71 6.04 1.16
N CYS A 236 6.90 5.48 0.95
CA CYS A 236 7.91 6.02 0.03
C CYS A 236 8.01 5.15 -1.23
N ASN A 237 7.32 5.55 -2.28
CA ASN A 237 7.41 4.87 -3.59
C ASN A 237 8.65 5.33 -4.37
N LYS A 238 9.48 4.39 -4.79
CA LYS A 238 10.65 4.60 -5.66
C LYS A 238 10.73 3.55 -6.78
N SER A 239 9.59 3.24 -7.41
CA SER A 239 9.48 2.29 -8.52
C SER A 239 8.23 2.57 -9.36
N CYS A 240 8.09 1.91 -10.50
CA CYS A 240 7.00 2.13 -11.44
C CYS A 240 5.84 1.15 -11.25
N ASP A 241 4.67 1.53 -11.81
CA ASP A 241 3.52 0.67 -12.06
C ASP A 241 2.86 0.07 -10.79
N ASN A 242 2.91 0.79 -9.66
CA ASN A 242 2.30 0.36 -8.40
C ASN A 242 0.89 0.91 -8.22
N ILE A 243 0.09 0.23 -7.41
CA ILE A 243 -1.29 0.60 -7.10
C ILE A 243 -1.45 0.75 -5.57
N TYR A 244 -2.02 1.88 -5.16
CA TYR A 244 -2.36 2.22 -3.78
C TYR A 244 -3.85 2.52 -3.72
N ARG A 245 -4.65 1.69 -3.04
CA ARG A 245 -6.10 1.88 -2.98
C ARG A 245 -6.71 1.39 -1.68
N PHE A 246 -7.86 1.96 -1.31
CA PHE A 246 -8.65 1.53 -0.16
C PHE A 246 -7.89 1.54 1.17
N ASN A 247 -6.80 2.31 1.26
CA ASN A 247 -6.06 2.47 2.51
C ASN A 247 -6.62 3.66 3.30
N THR A 248 -6.51 3.57 4.62
CA THR A 248 -6.80 4.67 5.54
C THR A 248 -5.51 5.16 6.18
N PHE A 249 -5.27 6.46 6.09
CA PHE A 249 -4.17 7.17 6.75
C PHE A 249 -4.76 8.12 7.79
N GLU A 250 -4.49 7.90 9.06
CA GLU A 250 -5.09 8.66 10.17
C GLU A 250 -4.01 9.19 11.12
N ASP A 251 -4.11 10.47 11.48
CA ASP A 251 -3.22 11.13 12.46
C ASP A 251 -1.73 10.90 12.19
N ASN A 252 -1.32 10.95 10.92
CA ASN A 252 0.05 10.84 10.50
C ASN A 252 0.58 12.23 10.10
N CYS A 253 1.78 12.61 10.55
CA CYS A 253 2.47 13.81 10.06
C CYS A 253 3.39 13.45 8.87
N SER A 254 2.87 12.66 7.93
CA SER A 254 3.63 12.10 6.81
C SER A 254 2.74 11.87 5.60
N GLU A 255 3.35 11.85 4.42
CA GLU A 255 2.68 11.74 3.11
C GLU A 255 2.74 10.30 2.56
N LEU A 256 1.74 9.87 1.78
CA LEU A 256 2.00 8.90 0.73
C LEU A 256 2.82 9.64 -0.35
N SER A 257 4.06 9.22 -0.60
CA SER A 257 4.95 9.92 -1.51
C SER A 257 5.31 9.07 -2.73
N LEU A 258 4.83 9.48 -3.90
CA LEU A 258 5.35 9.00 -5.19
C LEU A 258 6.65 9.75 -5.45
N ARG A 259 7.72 9.33 -4.74
CA ARG A 259 8.99 10.06 -4.73
C ARG A 259 9.80 9.86 -6.00
N HIS A 260 9.72 8.69 -6.59
CA HIS A 260 10.30 8.31 -7.87
C HIS A 260 9.44 7.27 -8.56
N GLY A 261 9.67 7.08 -9.85
CA GLY A 261 8.94 6.11 -10.66
C GLY A 261 7.73 6.71 -11.35
N ASP A 262 7.20 6.00 -12.31
CA ASP A 262 6.19 6.45 -13.25
C ASP A 262 4.98 5.52 -13.26
N ARG A 263 3.83 6.01 -13.76
CA ARG A 263 2.60 5.23 -14.01
C ARG A 263 1.99 4.57 -12.78
N ASN A 264 2.21 5.16 -11.62
CA ASN A 264 1.58 4.71 -10.40
C ASN A 264 0.11 5.13 -10.36
N ILE A 265 -0.71 4.38 -9.64
CA ILE A 265 -2.15 4.64 -9.51
C ILE A 265 -2.50 4.74 -8.03
N VAL A 266 -3.10 5.86 -7.63
CA VAL A 266 -3.56 6.12 -6.26
C VAL A 266 -5.04 6.43 -6.29
N TYR A 267 -5.89 5.55 -5.73
CA TYR A 267 -7.33 5.80 -5.76
C TYR A 267 -8.10 5.21 -4.58
N ALA A 268 -9.21 5.84 -4.26
CA ALA A 268 -10.14 5.44 -3.20
C ALA A 268 -9.46 5.23 -1.83
N ASN A 269 -8.46 6.06 -1.52
CA ASN A 269 -7.84 6.10 -0.19
C ASN A 269 -8.45 7.24 0.63
N PHE A 270 -8.41 7.08 1.96
CA PHE A 270 -8.81 8.08 2.93
C PHE A 270 -7.59 8.65 3.63
N PHE A 271 -7.45 9.97 3.60
CA PHE A 271 -6.39 10.73 4.26
C PHE A 271 -7.02 11.67 5.29
N LEU A 272 -6.82 11.41 6.59
CA LEU A 272 -7.52 12.06 7.70
C LEU A 272 -6.50 12.66 8.68
N GLY A 273 -6.44 13.97 8.78
CA GLY A 273 -5.51 14.65 9.67
C GLY A 273 -4.03 14.30 9.42
N THR A 274 -3.65 14.14 8.15
CA THR A 274 -2.30 13.71 7.71
C THR A 274 -1.69 14.73 6.72
N ASP A 275 -0.51 14.45 6.20
CA ASP A 275 0.11 15.28 5.15
C ASP A 275 -0.32 14.87 3.72
N GLY A 276 -1.26 13.95 3.56
CA GLY A 276 -1.89 13.60 2.30
C GLY A 276 -0.97 12.93 1.28
N LEU A 277 -0.99 13.39 0.04
CA LEU A 277 -0.30 12.76 -1.09
C LEU A 277 0.68 13.71 -1.77
N ARG A 278 1.95 13.31 -1.89
CA ARG A 278 2.97 14.00 -2.67
C ARG A 278 3.37 13.20 -3.91
N MET A 279 3.64 13.89 -5.03
CA MET A 279 3.94 13.21 -6.29
C MET A 279 5.04 13.86 -7.11
N PHE A 280 5.94 13.01 -7.59
CA PHE A 280 6.94 13.26 -8.62
C PHE A 280 6.84 12.16 -9.68
N GLY A 281 7.56 12.27 -10.80
CA GLY A 281 7.54 11.26 -11.87
C GLY A 281 6.51 11.56 -12.95
N LYS A 282 6.11 10.54 -13.71
CA LYS A 282 5.35 10.74 -14.94
C LYS A 282 4.14 9.82 -15.05
N ASN A 283 3.06 10.37 -15.62
CA ASN A 283 1.87 9.63 -16.01
C ASN A 283 1.14 8.92 -14.86
N ASP A 284 1.29 9.41 -13.62
CA ASP A 284 0.56 8.88 -12.48
C ASP A 284 -0.93 9.28 -12.55
N LYS A 285 -1.80 8.44 -11.97
CA LYS A 285 -3.24 8.65 -11.92
C LYS A 285 -3.71 8.69 -10.48
N ILE A 286 -4.30 9.82 -10.09
CA ILE A 286 -4.76 10.10 -8.73
C ILE A 286 -6.26 10.42 -8.79
N PHE A 287 -7.12 9.50 -8.32
CA PHE A 287 -8.56 9.69 -8.45
C PHE A 287 -9.37 9.02 -7.35
N SER A 288 -10.57 9.54 -7.13
CA SER A 288 -11.52 9.04 -6.12
C SER A 288 -10.95 8.98 -4.70
N ASN A 289 -9.88 9.74 -4.37
CA ASN A 289 -9.36 9.80 -3.01
C ASN A 289 -10.09 10.88 -2.21
N TYR A 290 -10.20 10.62 -0.92
CA TYR A 290 -10.80 11.53 0.05
C TYR A 290 -9.72 12.08 0.99
N PHE A 291 -9.67 13.39 1.14
CA PHE A 291 -8.74 14.11 2.01
C PHE A 291 -9.55 14.99 2.95
N GLU A 292 -9.33 14.86 4.26
CA GLU A 292 -10.00 15.67 5.25
C GLU A 292 -9.04 16.12 6.34
N ASP A 293 -9.14 17.40 6.72
CA ASP A 293 -8.36 18.04 7.78
C ASP A 293 -6.83 17.85 7.64
N CYS A 294 -6.36 17.60 6.39
CA CYS A 294 -4.94 17.41 6.12
C CYS A 294 -4.18 18.72 6.23
N HIS A 295 -2.93 18.65 6.74
CA HIS A 295 -2.03 19.79 6.67
C HIS A 295 -1.69 20.10 5.19
N ARG A 296 -1.49 19.06 4.38
CA ARG A 296 -1.33 19.10 2.93
C ARG A 296 -2.29 18.08 2.30
N GLY A 297 -3.15 18.50 1.40
CA GLY A 297 -4.03 17.59 0.67
C GLY A 297 -3.28 16.93 -0.48
N ILE A 298 -3.20 17.60 -1.62
CA ILE A 298 -2.46 17.17 -2.81
C ILE A 298 -1.23 18.06 -2.98
N HIS A 299 -0.05 17.47 -2.86
CA HIS A 299 1.24 18.13 -3.00
C HIS A 299 1.90 17.72 -4.33
N ILE A 300 1.76 18.57 -5.35
CA ILE A 300 2.46 18.41 -6.63
C ILE A 300 3.94 18.76 -6.40
N GLY A 301 4.84 17.85 -6.72
CA GLY A 301 6.27 18.06 -6.53
C GLY A 301 6.83 19.15 -7.46
N ASN A 302 7.79 19.90 -6.96
CA ASN A 302 8.59 20.80 -7.78
C ASN A 302 9.92 20.11 -8.10
N GLY A 303 9.96 19.34 -9.19
CA GLY A 303 11.11 18.51 -9.54
C GLY A 303 12.38 19.29 -9.83
N ASP A 304 13.54 18.69 -9.59
CA ASP A 304 14.87 19.28 -9.83
C ASP A 304 15.67 18.58 -10.95
N GLY A 305 15.00 17.68 -11.68
CA GLY A 305 15.57 16.98 -12.81
C GLY A 305 14.52 16.42 -13.74
N VAL A 306 14.94 15.92 -14.88
CA VAL A 306 14.13 15.17 -15.86
C VAL A 306 14.75 13.79 -16.04
N VAL A 307 14.23 12.79 -15.34
CA VAL A 307 14.71 11.41 -15.40
C VAL A 307 14.19 10.77 -16.71
N PRO A 308 14.93 9.94 -17.45
CA PRO A 308 16.27 9.43 -17.14
C PRO A 308 17.45 10.31 -17.58
N ALA A 309 17.21 11.46 -18.20
CA ALA A 309 18.30 12.35 -18.62
C ALA A 309 19.08 12.93 -17.44
N SER A 310 18.42 13.11 -16.29
CA SER A 310 19.04 13.47 -15.00
C SER A 310 19.44 12.23 -14.20
N LYS A 311 20.15 12.45 -13.08
CA LYS A 311 20.47 11.38 -12.12
C LYS A 311 19.19 10.74 -11.57
N LEU A 312 19.17 9.41 -11.39
CA LEU A 312 18.01 8.70 -10.80
C LEU A 312 17.68 9.14 -9.35
N THR A 313 18.61 9.80 -8.68
CA THR A 313 18.41 10.40 -7.34
C THR A 313 17.72 11.76 -7.37
N SER A 314 17.59 12.40 -8.55
CA SER A 314 16.85 13.66 -8.71
C SER A 314 15.38 13.42 -8.46
N HIS A 315 14.68 14.46 -7.95
CA HIS A 315 13.22 14.44 -7.97
C HIS A 315 12.77 14.72 -9.39
N ASP A 316 12.20 13.72 -10.05
CA ASP A 316 11.75 13.88 -11.44
C ASP A 316 10.65 14.94 -11.52
N ARG A 317 10.71 15.79 -12.53
CA ARG A 317 9.66 16.76 -12.78
C ARG A 317 8.32 16.06 -13.01
N PRO A 318 7.25 16.40 -12.25
CA PRO A 318 5.92 15.87 -12.52
C PRO A 318 5.49 16.18 -13.95
N ASP A 319 5.12 15.14 -14.71
CA ASP A 319 4.74 15.28 -16.13
C ASP A 319 3.59 14.32 -16.49
N GLY A 320 2.55 14.84 -17.13
CA GLY A 320 1.43 14.04 -17.62
C GLY A 320 0.54 13.42 -16.54
N MET A 321 0.57 13.92 -15.32
CA MET A 321 -0.25 13.40 -14.22
C MET A 321 -1.72 13.73 -14.40
N GLN A 322 -2.59 12.81 -14.01
CA GLN A 322 -4.04 12.98 -14.01
C GLN A 322 -4.58 12.96 -12.57
N ILE A 323 -4.96 14.12 -12.07
CA ILE A 323 -5.51 14.34 -10.73
C ILE A 323 -6.98 14.68 -10.89
N ALA A 324 -7.86 13.71 -10.70
CA ALA A 324 -9.26 13.88 -11.04
C ALA A 324 -10.20 13.14 -10.08
N PHE A 325 -11.41 13.65 -9.89
CA PHE A 325 -12.42 13.02 -9.04
C PHE A 325 -11.97 12.82 -7.58
N ASN A 326 -11.15 13.71 -7.02
CA ASN A 326 -10.82 13.67 -5.62
C ASN A 326 -11.70 14.66 -4.83
N THR A 327 -11.94 14.40 -3.57
CA THR A 327 -12.62 15.31 -2.63
C THR A 327 -11.63 15.72 -1.55
N ILE A 328 -11.41 17.02 -1.40
CA ILE A 328 -10.46 17.63 -0.47
C ILE A 328 -11.24 18.60 0.41
N VAL A 329 -11.34 18.29 1.71
CA VAL A 329 -12.19 19.03 2.65
C VAL A 329 -11.34 19.54 3.81
N ASN A 330 -11.50 20.82 4.15
CA ASN A 330 -10.91 21.47 5.32
C ASN A 330 -9.38 21.39 5.45
N CYS A 331 -8.67 21.04 4.37
CA CYS A 331 -7.20 20.95 4.43
C CYS A 331 -6.56 22.32 4.57
N THR A 332 -5.45 22.43 5.35
CA THR A 332 -4.72 23.70 5.49
C THR A 332 -4.21 24.19 4.15
N ASN A 333 -3.59 23.31 3.35
CA ASN A 333 -3.22 23.55 1.97
C ASN A 333 -3.82 22.46 1.08
N SER A 334 -4.92 22.75 0.40
CA SER A 334 -5.66 21.72 -0.34
C SER A 334 -4.90 21.22 -1.57
N VAL A 335 -4.34 22.14 -2.37
CA VAL A 335 -3.48 21.82 -3.52
C VAL A 335 -2.24 22.71 -3.44
N MET A 336 -1.07 22.11 -3.42
CA MET A 336 0.15 22.88 -3.24
C MET A 336 1.33 22.37 -4.08
N MET A 337 2.30 23.27 -4.28
CA MET A 337 3.66 23.01 -4.77
C MET A 337 4.60 23.93 -4.00
N LEU A 338 5.58 23.36 -3.29
CA LEU A 338 6.56 24.16 -2.59
C LEU A 338 7.62 24.74 -3.53
N ALA A 339 8.08 25.95 -3.24
CA ALA A 339 9.23 26.53 -3.91
C ALA A 339 10.48 25.64 -3.74
N ARG A 340 11.28 25.54 -4.78
CA ARG A 340 12.55 24.82 -4.76
C ARG A 340 13.60 25.59 -5.52
N ARG A 341 14.82 25.71 -4.98
CA ARG A 341 15.93 26.50 -5.56
C ARG A 341 16.19 26.19 -7.04
N ASN A 342 16.15 24.91 -7.42
CA ASN A 342 16.38 24.45 -8.79
C ASN A 342 15.10 23.79 -9.34
N GLY A 343 13.93 24.19 -8.87
CA GLY A 343 12.66 23.61 -9.26
C GLY A 343 12.33 23.90 -10.72
N LEU A 344 11.94 22.85 -11.43
CA LEU A 344 11.52 22.90 -12.83
C LEU A 344 9.97 23.03 -12.95
N GLY A 345 9.28 23.09 -11.81
CA GLY A 345 7.82 23.04 -11.77
C GLY A 345 7.27 21.68 -12.17
N ALA A 346 6.07 21.70 -12.74
CA ALA A 346 5.38 20.55 -13.29
C ALA A 346 4.88 20.85 -14.73
N THR A 347 4.61 19.83 -15.52
CA THR A 347 4.14 20.01 -16.89
C THR A 347 3.06 18.99 -17.26
N ASN A 348 2.17 19.38 -18.19
CA ASN A 348 1.08 18.52 -18.68
C ASN A 348 0.18 17.94 -17.56
N ILE A 349 -0.02 18.65 -16.48
CA ILE A 349 -0.88 18.22 -15.36
C ILE A 349 -2.34 18.41 -15.75
N ILE A 350 -3.16 17.40 -15.56
CA ILE A 350 -4.63 17.48 -15.68
C ILE A 350 -5.23 17.46 -14.28
N PHE A 351 -5.69 18.61 -13.79
CA PHE A 351 -6.43 18.75 -12.53
C PHE A 351 -7.90 19.03 -12.83
N LYS A 352 -8.75 18.00 -12.72
CA LYS A 352 -10.11 18.07 -13.27
C LYS A 352 -11.13 17.26 -12.47
N ASN A 353 -12.37 17.78 -12.41
CA ASN A 353 -13.49 17.13 -11.73
C ASN A 353 -13.23 16.84 -10.24
N ASN A 354 -12.44 17.65 -9.55
CA ASN A 354 -12.22 17.52 -8.12
C ASN A 354 -13.19 18.43 -7.34
N ILE A 355 -13.50 18.06 -6.10
CA ILE A 355 -14.13 18.94 -5.12
C ILE A 355 -13.04 19.43 -4.18
N VAL A 356 -13.02 20.76 -3.94
CA VAL A 356 -12.16 21.38 -2.92
C VAL A 356 -13.05 22.28 -2.07
N ALA A 357 -13.22 21.94 -0.80
CA ALA A 357 -14.15 22.63 0.07
C ALA A 357 -13.54 22.96 1.44
N GLY A 358 -13.77 24.17 1.93
CA GLY A 358 -13.23 24.63 3.20
C GLY A 358 -11.70 24.81 3.21
N GLY A 359 -11.11 24.82 4.38
CA GLY A 359 -9.66 24.95 4.56
C GLY A 359 -9.15 26.38 4.53
N LYS A 360 -7.80 26.52 4.64
CA LYS A 360 -7.14 27.83 4.77
C LYS A 360 -6.66 28.36 3.42
N ASN A 361 -5.85 27.56 2.70
CA ASN A 361 -5.36 27.88 1.37
C ASN A 361 -5.81 26.78 0.40
N LEU A 362 -6.49 27.16 -0.63
CA LEU A 362 -7.00 26.21 -1.59
C LEU A 362 -6.00 25.84 -2.65
N VAL A 363 -5.25 26.82 -3.12
CA VAL A 363 -4.14 26.64 -4.05
C VAL A 363 -2.93 27.40 -3.51
N ALA A 364 -1.80 26.73 -3.36
CA ALA A 364 -0.54 27.30 -2.94
C ALA A 364 0.58 26.78 -3.86
N ILE A 365 0.58 27.21 -5.11
CA ILE A 365 1.52 26.77 -6.15
C ILE A 365 2.65 27.79 -6.24
N GLU A 366 3.86 27.40 -5.82
CA GLU A 366 5.07 28.22 -5.83
C GLU A 366 6.06 27.80 -6.93
N GLY A 367 5.57 27.22 -8.01
CA GLY A 367 6.35 26.81 -9.18
C GLY A 367 5.53 26.83 -10.46
N ALA A 368 6.19 26.71 -11.61
CA ALA A 368 5.50 26.72 -12.89
C ALA A 368 4.67 25.44 -13.11
N MET A 369 3.46 25.59 -13.65
CA MET A 369 2.62 24.49 -14.15
C MET A 369 2.39 24.65 -15.65
N THR A 370 3.39 24.32 -16.46
CA THR A 370 3.32 24.54 -17.90
C THR A 370 2.48 23.52 -18.63
N HIS A 371 1.76 23.95 -19.68
CA HIS A 371 0.87 23.08 -20.51
C HIS A 371 -0.16 22.27 -19.69
N SER A 372 -0.51 22.77 -18.52
CA SER A 372 -1.41 22.10 -17.58
C SER A 372 -2.85 22.54 -17.79
N VAL A 373 -3.79 21.67 -17.45
CA VAL A 373 -5.24 21.92 -17.57
C VAL A 373 -5.87 21.84 -16.19
N VAL A 374 -6.34 22.98 -15.68
CA VAL A 374 -7.20 23.06 -14.50
C VAL A 374 -8.60 23.39 -14.97
N LYS A 375 -9.57 22.46 -14.83
CA LYS A 375 -10.91 22.66 -15.39
C LYS A 375 -11.96 21.82 -14.69
N ASN A 376 -13.18 22.39 -14.57
CA ASN A 376 -14.36 21.70 -14.08
C ASN A 376 -14.18 21.14 -12.66
N ASN A 377 -13.49 21.87 -11.80
CA ASN A 377 -13.38 21.56 -10.38
C ASN A 377 -14.43 22.36 -9.61
N LEU A 378 -15.08 21.71 -8.66
CA LEU A 378 -16.07 22.36 -7.80
C LEU A 378 -15.37 22.90 -6.55
N PHE A 379 -15.67 24.13 -6.21
CA PHE A 379 -14.97 24.86 -5.19
C PHE A 379 -15.91 25.57 -4.22
N TRP A 380 -15.67 25.41 -2.94
CA TRP A 380 -16.44 26.08 -1.90
C TRP A 380 -15.59 26.50 -0.71
N GLY A 381 -15.65 27.76 -0.36
CA GLY A 381 -14.95 28.31 0.80
C GLY A 381 -14.04 29.49 0.47
N ASN A 382 -12.88 29.55 1.14
CA ASN A 382 -11.92 30.63 0.99
C ASN A 382 -11.15 30.52 -0.33
N THR A 383 -11.17 31.60 -1.13
CA THR A 383 -10.53 31.67 -2.45
C THR A 383 -9.03 31.99 -2.43
N ASN A 384 -8.41 31.98 -1.27
CA ASN A 384 -6.97 32.29 -1.14
C ASN A 384 -6.11 31.39 -2.03
N GLY A 385 -5.27 31.99 -2.83
CA GLY A 385 -4.31 31.31 -3.70
C GLY A 385 -4.87 30.84 -5.04
N VAL A 386 -6.17 30.97 -5.31
CA VAL A 386 -6.77 30.51 -6.58
C VAL A 386 -6.15 31.22 -7.79
N GLY A 387 -5.92 32.54 -7.71
CA GLY A 387 -5.16 33.34 -8.69
C GLY A 387 -5.51 33.04 -10.15
N GLU A 388 -4.53 32.71 -10.94
CA GLU A 388 -4.67 32.37 -12.37
C GLU A 388 -5.47 31.10 -12.66
N TYR A 389 -5.65 30.22 -11.67
CA TYR A 389 -6.40 28.98 -11.78
C TYR A 389 -7.92 29.17 -11.62
N ALA A 390 -8.39 30.37 -11.27
CA ALA A 390 -9.81 30.67 -11.00
C ALA A 390 -10.76 30.22 -12.11
N SER A 391 -10.37 30.37 -13.37
CA SER A 391 -11.19 29.94 -14.52
C SER A 391 -11.40 28.42 -14.60
N GLY A 392 -10.64 27.63 -13.87
CA GLY A 392 -10.75 26.17 -13.78
C GLY A 392 -11.73 25.68 -12.72
N PHE A 393 -12.33 26.59 -11.94
CA PHE A 393 -13.20 26.28 -10.82
C PHE A 393 -14.63 26.80 -11.01
N ILE A 394 -15.57 26.01 -10.54
CA ILE A 394 -16.99 26.38 -10.38
C ILE A 394 -17.16 26.70 -8.90
N PHE A 395 -17.48 27.96 -8.60
CA PHE A 395 -17.63 28.46 -7.22
C PHE A 395 -19.07 28.24 -6.73
N GLU A 396 -19.34 27.05 -6.24
CA GLU A 396 -20.67 26.66 -5.76
C GLU A 396 -20.55 25.65 -4.63
N ASP A 397 -21.46 25.71 -3.64
CA ASP A 397 -21.53 24.77 -2.53
C ASP A 397 -21.74 23.33 -3.03
N PRO A 398 -20.82 22.39 -2.82
CA PRO A 398 -20.95 20.99 -3.22
C PRO A 398 -22.04 20.25 -2.46
N LYS A 399 -22.64 20.84 -1.42
CA LYS A 399 -23.65 20.24 -0.55
C LYS A 399 -23.20 18.87 -0.02
N LEU A 400 -22.06 18.87 0.65
CA LEU A 400 -21.53 17.70 1.34
C LEU A 400 -22.22 17.51 2.68
N LYS A 401 -22.44 16.26 3.06
CA LYS A 401 -22.98 15.89 4.38
C LYS A 401 -22.27 14.64 4.90
N ARG A 402 -21.92 14.66 6.18
CA ARG A 402 -21.35 13.47 6.84
C ARG A 402 -22.39 12.36 6.93
N ASP A 403 -21.94 11.16 6.66
CA ASP A 403 -22.69 9.93 6.91
C ASP A 403 -22.48 9.41 8.34
N ALA A 404 -22.93 8.20 8.63
CA ALA A 404 -22.80 7.57 9.95
C ALA A 404 -21.34 7.14 10.26
N ASN A 405 -20.49 6.95 9.25
CA ASN A 405 -19.08 6.60 9.38
C ASN A 405 -18.18 7.83 9.55
N GLY A 406 -18.74 9.03 9.35
CA GLY A 406 -18.04 10.30 9.46
C GLY A 406 -17.51 10.88 8.16
N GLU A 407 -17.70 10.22 7.03
CA GLU A 407 -17.27 10.68 5.71
C GLU A 407 -18.24 11.68 5.08
N PHE A 408 -17.72 12.63 4.32
CA PHE A 408 -18.56 13.55 3.57
C PHE A 408 -18.97 12.98 2.22
N HIS A 409 -20.27 12.83 2.03
CA HIS A 409 -20.90 12.40 0.77
C HIS A 409 -21.73 13.51 0.14
N LEU A 410 -21.99 13.37 -1.16
CA LEU A 410 -22.89 14.28 -1.90
C LEU A 410 -24.33 14.14 -1.41
N GLN A 411 -24.99 15.25 -1.21
CA GLN A 411 -26.42 15.27 -0.97
C GLN A 411 -27.20 15.31 -2.28
N LYS A 412 -28.45 14.87 -2.24
CA LYS A 412 -29.43 15.09 -3.30
C LYS A 412 -29.45 16.59 -3.68
N ARG A 413 -29.39 16.91 -4.96
CA ARG A 413 -29.27 18.26 -5.53
C ARG A 413 -27.89 18.92 -5.35
N SER A 414 -26.84 18.16 -5.09
CA SER A 414 -25.48 18.68 -5.22
C SER A 414 -25.21 19.10 -6.66
N PRO A 415 -24.55 20.24 -6.90
CA PRO A 415 -24.12 20.64 -8.24
C PRO A 415 -23.02 19.72 -8.80
N ALA A 416 -22.44 18.84 -8.01
CA ALA A 416 -21.49 17.83 -8.46
C ALA A 416 -22.14 16.70 -9.28
N ILE A 417 -23.44 16.41 -9.03
CA ILE A 417 -24.11 15.23 -9.58
C ILE A 417 -24.24 15.32 -11.10
N ASN A 418 -23.67 14.33 -11.81
CA ASN A 418 -23.69 14.21 -13.27
C ASN A 418 -23.00 15.38 -14.02
N HIS A 419 -22.13 16.16 -13.36
CA HIS A 419 -21.47 17.30 -13.96
C HIS A 419 -19.98 17.10 -14.27
N ALA A 420 -19.44 15.93 -14.04
CA ALA A 420 -18.06 15.63 -14.47
C ALA A 420 -17.96 15.65 -16.00
N SER A 421 -16.80 16.07 -16.50
CA SER A 421 -16.55 16.20 -17.93
C SER A 421 -15.24 15.52 -18.36
N GLY A 422 -15.19 15.01 -19.60
CA GLY A 422 -14.02 14.36 -20.20
C GLY A 422 -14.05 12.84 -20.11
N GLY A 423 -13.10 12.22 -20.80
CA GLY A 423 -13.11 10.78 -21.11
C GLY A 423 -12.33 9.90 -20.13
N PHE A 424 -12.45 10.09 -18.83
CA PHE A 424 -11.74 9.31 -17.79
C PHE A 424 -12.30 7.87 -17.70
N SER A 425 -12.04 7.06 -18.72
CA SER A 425 -12.55 5.70 -18.82
C SER A 425 -11.98 4.74 -17.79
N TYR A 426 -10.85 5.06 -17.22
CA TYR A 426 -10.20 4.28 -16.16
C TYR A 426 -10.84 4.51 -14.77
N VAL A 427 -11.54 5.63 -14.55
CA VAL A 427 -12.25 5.91 -13.30
C VAL A 427 -13.55 5.09 -13.28
N LYS A 428 -13.48 3.89 -12.75
CA LYS A 428 -14.58 2.90 -12.74
C LYS A 428 -15.39 2.92 -11.46
N VAL A 429 -14.74 3.27 -10.35
CA VAL A 429 -15.32 3.29 -9.02
C VAL A 429 -15.08 4.63 -8.35
N ASP A 430 -15.90 4.92 -7.35
CA ASP A 430 -15.78 6.04 -6.45
C ASP A 430 -14.97 5.69 -5.18
N MET A 431 -14.98 6.55 -4.17
CA MET A 431 -14.29 6.31 -2.91
C MET A 431 -14.90 5.14 -2.12
N ASP A 432 -16.17 4.83 -2.32
CA ASP A 432 -16.93 3.78 -1.62
C ASP A 432 -16.85 2.41 -2.31
N ASP A 433 -16.03 2.27 -3.37
CA ASP A 433 -15.99 1.12 -4.29
C ASP A 433 -17.37 0.88 -4.96
N GLN A 434 -18.13 1.93 -5.18
CA GLN A 434 -19.36 1.88 -5.95
C GLN A 434 -19.07 2.24 -7.41
N LYS A 435 -19.78 1.60 -8.34
CA LYS A 435 -19.56 1.83 -9.78
C LYS A 435 -20.02 3.22 -10.19
N ARG A 436 -19.15 3.96 -10.84
CA ARG A 436 -19.49 5.23 -11.49
C ARG A 436 -20.24 5.02 -12.79
N GLY A 437 -21.14 5.96 -13.10
CA GLY A 437 -21.88 5.99 -14.35
C GLY A 437 -20.96 5.95 -15.58
N TRP A 438 -21.40 5.29 -16.65
CA TRP A 438 -20.62 5.21 -17.90
C TRP A 438 -20.53 6.56 -18.61
N TRP A 439 -21.67 7.26 -18.75
CA TRP A 439 -21.79 8.50 -19.52
C TRP A 439 -21.76 9.76 -18.65
N LYS A 440 -22.25 9.66 -17.44
CA LYS A 440 -22.37 10.77 -16.49
C LYS A 440 -21.77 10.33 -15.18
N LYS A 441 -20.76 11.06 -14.73
CA LYS A 441 -20.11 10.88 -13.46
C LYS A 441 -20.29 12.13 -12.61
N ASP A 442 -20.23 11.97 -11.32
CA ASP A 442 -20.24 13.08 -10.38
C ASP A 442 -18.83 13.68 -10.24
N ILE A 443 -18.76 14.98 -9.96
CA ILE A 443 -17.51 15.64 -9.59
C ILE A 443 -17.14 15.21 -8.16
N GLY A 444 -15.86 14.99 -7.88
CA GLY A 444 -15.37 14.57 -6.57
C GLY A 444 -15.21 13.05 -6.40
N ALA A 445 -14.83 12.63 -5.20
CA ALA A 445 -14.51 11.26 -4.89
C ALA A 445 -15.74 10.34 -4.80
N ASP A 446 -16.89 10.90 -4.40
CA ASP A 446 -18.17 10.21 -4.25
C ASP A 446 -18.98 10.21 -5.57
N GLU A 447 -19.72 9.16 -5.80
CA GLU A 447 -20.80 9.07 -6.79
C GLU A 447 -22.12 8.95 -6.03
N PHE A 448 -22.98 9.94 -6.09
CA PHE A 448 -24.20 10.01 -5.31
C PHE A 448 -25.01 8.71 -5.37
N SER A 449 -25.17 8.07 -4.25
CA SER A 449 -25.83 6.78 -4.10
C SER A 449 -26.58 6.69 -2.78
N THR A 450 -27.57 5.81 -2.72
CA THR A 450 -28.25 5.39 -1.49
C THR A 450 -27.85 3.98 -1.06
N LYS A 451 -26.90 3.39 -1.74
CA LYS A 451 -26.37 2.05 -1.42
C LYS A 451 -25.37 2.14 -0.28
N ILE A 452 -25.24 1.06 0.45
CA ILE A 452 -24.24 0.95 1.51
C ILE A 452 -22.85 0.97 0.86
N PRO A 453 -21.91 1.83 1.33
CA PRO A 453 -20.51 1.80 0.92
C PRO A 453 -19.88 0.42 1.10
N LYS A 454 -19.05 0.00 0.17
CA LYS A 454 -18.24 -1.21 0.29
C LYS A 454 -16.85 -0.91 0.81
N ASN A 455 -16.33 0.28 0.52
CA ASN A 455 -15.11 0.83 1.04
C ASN A 455 -15.46 2.02 1.94
N ARG A 456 -14.77 2.17 3.05
CA ARG A 456 -14.94 3.25 4.02
C ARG A 456 -13.67 3.43 4.83
N ILE A 457 -13.65 4.42 5.72
CA ILE A 457 -12.59 4.57 6.72
C ILE A 457 -12.45 3.26 7.52
N LEU A 458 -11.26 2.67 7.45
CA LEU A 458 -10.95 1.42 8.16
C LEU A 458 -10.79 1.66 9.66
N THR A 459 -11.19 0.69 10.45
CA THR A 459 -11.02 0.66 11.90
C THR A 459 -10.02 -0.42 12.31
N VAL A 460 -9.49 -0.33 13.52
CA VAL A 460 -8.56 -1.33 14.08
C VAL A 460 -9.18 -2.73 14.21
N ALA A 461 -10.51 -2.84 14.20
CA ALA A 461 -11.20 -4.12 14.26
C ALA A 461 -11.26 -4.86 12.90
N GLU A 462 -10.98 -4.14 11.81
CA GLU A 462 -11.12 -4.66 10.44
C GLU A 462 -9.79 -5.07 9.81
N VAL A 463 -8.68 -4.79 10.48
CA VAL A 463 -7.31 -5.04 9.97
C VAL A 463 -6.43 -5.61 11.08
N GLY A 464 -5.29 -6.18 10.69
CA GLY A 464 -4.33 -6.74 11.64
C GLY A 464 -4.63 -8.18 12.06
N PRO A 465 -3.84 -8.74 12.99
CA PRO A 465 -3.77 -10.19 13.20
C PRO A 465 -5.09 -10.81 13.69
N PHE A 466 -5.93 -10.06 14.37
CA PHE A 466 -7.18 -10.52 14.96
C PHE A 466 -8.43 -10.15 14.14
N ALA A 467 -8.25 -9.51 12.99
CA ALA A 467 -9.34 -9.22 12.08
C ALA A 467 -9.95 -10.50 11.49
N PRO A 468 -11.24 -10.46 11.08
CA PRO A 468 -11.94 -11.62 10.54
C PRO A 468 -11.34 -12.15 9.25
#